data_24fa4e20c241a98eac9840c6e23c4525
#
_entry.id   24fa4e20c241a98eac9840c6e23c4525
#
_cell.length_a   1.000
_cell.length_b   1.000
_cell.length_c   1.000
_cell.angle_alpha   90.00
_cell.angle_beta   90.00
_cell.angle_gamma   90.00
#
_symmetry.space_group_name_H-M   'P 1'
#
loop_
_entity.id
_entity.type
_entity.pdbx_description
1 polymer ?
#
loop_
_entity_poly.entity_id
_entity_poly.type
_entity_poly.pdbx_seq_one_letter_code
_entity_poly.pdbx_strand_id
1 'polypeptide(L)'
;MIAVLKNGTTPSQIQHLVDWLKNMNLDVHISEGTEVTILGLVGDTSRVDIDLLKSLEMVETVKRVSEPFKQANRKFHPKDTIIEVGNARIGGGYFAVIAGPCSVESEEQIIAVASAVKESGASILRGGAFKPRTSPYAFQGMKDEGIRLLLEAKKATGLPIVTEIMNISTLDLFADVDIIQVGARNMQNFDILKELGKTDKPILLKRGLANTLQELLMSAEYIMSEGNSKVILCERGIRTFETATRNTLDLSAVPVLHNLTHLPVVVDPSHATGKADLVAPMAYAATAAGADGIMVEVHNDPAHALCDGAQSITPPQFDEISRKVRQIREVLV
;
A
#
# COMPACT_ATOMS: atom_id res chain seq x y z
N MET A 1 2.88 24.95 2.24
CA MET A 1 2.47 26.10 3.07
C MET A 1 1.23 26.70 2.42
N ILE A 2 0.31 27.26 3.19
CA ILE A 2 -0.89 27.94 2.67
C ILE A 2 -0.90 29.37 3.16
N ALA A 3 -1.08 30.33 2.24
CA ALA A 3 -1.41 31.71 2.56
C ALA A 3 -2.85 31.99 2.17
N VAL A 4 -3.64 32.48 3.13
CA VAL A 4 -5.02 32.90 2.91
C VAL A 4 -5.01 34.42 2.70
N LEU A 5 -5.62 34.87 1.64
CA LEU A 5 -5.68 36.30 1.30
C LEU A 5 -6.98 36.92 1.86
N LYS A 6 -6.88 38.16 2.23
CA LYS A 6 -8.05 38.96 2.69
C LYS A 6 -9.05 39.14 1.56
N ASN A 7 -10.31 39.19 1.94
CA ASN A 7 -11.36 39.53 0.99
C ASN A 7 -11.13 40.94 0.38
N GLY A 8 -11.28 41.04 -0.94
CA GLY A 8 -11.02 42.28 -1.66
C GLY A 8 -9.60 42.46 -2.17
N THR A 9 -8.71 41.46 -1.98
CA THR A 9 -7.37 41.46 -2.62
C THR A 9 -7.54 41.48 -4.13
N THR A 10 -6.89 42.45 -4.79
CA THR A 10 -7.01 42.62 -6.24
C THR A 10 -6.23 41.60 -7.04
N PRO A 11 -6.62 41.25 -8.28
CA PRO A 11 -5.87 40.33 -9.14
C PRO A 11 -4.41 40.75 -9.35
N SER A 12 -4.13 42.05 -9.41
CA SER A 12 -2.77 42.59 -9.54
C SER A 12 -1.93 42.31 -8.30
N GLN A 13 -2.51 42.44 -7.09
CA GLN A 13 -1.81 42.10 -5.85
C GLN A 13 -1.53 40.61 -5.74
N ILE A 14 -2.50 39.78 -6.15
CA ILE A 14 -2.32 38.31 -6.18
C ILE A 14 -1.17 37.96 -7.12
N GLN A 15 -1.16 38.51 -8.34
CA GLN A 15 -0.11 38.22 -9.33
C GLN A 15 1.28 38.63 -8.84
N HIS A 16 1.41 39.84 -8.25
CA HIS A 16 2.69 40.28 -7.67
C HIS A 16 3.19 39.34 -6.58
N LEU A 17 2.29 38.88 -5.70
CA LEU A 17 2.66 37.94 -4.63
C LEU A 17 3.08 36.57 -5.20
N VAL A 18 2.36 36.10 -6.21
CA VAL A 18 2.69 34.82 -6.90
C VAL A 18 4.06 34.92 -7.59
N ASP A 19 4.34 36.02 -8.28
CA ASP A 19 5.62 36.21 -8.97
C ASP A 19 6.79 36.31 -7.96
N TRP A 20 6.58 36.99 -6.84
CA TRP A 20 7.55 37.06 -5.76
C TRP A 20 7.86 35.67 -5.17
N LEU A 21 6.81 34.84 -4.94
CA LEU A 21 6.98 33.48 -4.42
C LEU A 21 7.65 32.54 -5.45
N LYS A 22 7.32 32.69 -6.73
CA LYS A 22 7.97 31.92 -7.81
C LYS A 22 9.48 32.25 -7.93
N ASN A 23 9.87 33.51 -7.70
CA ASN A 23 11.27 33.90 -7.66
C ASN A 23 12.07 33.24 -6.50
N MET A 24 11.36 32.67 -5.51
CA MET A 24 11.96 31.85 -4.46
C MET A 24 12.03 30.35 -4.81
N ASN A 25 11.82 29.98 -6.08
CA ASN A 25 11.73 28.61 -6.56
C ASN A 25 10.56 27.80 -5.92
N LEU A 26 9.45 28.47 -5.67
CA LEU A 26 8.21 27.83 -5.20
C LEU A 26 7.19 27.77 -6.32
N ASP A 27 6.51 26.64 -6.46
CA ASP A 27 5.28 26.57 -7.24
C ASP A 27 4.12 27.10 -6.41
N VAL A 28 3.23 27.86 -7.06
CA VAL A 28 2.08 28.48 -6.40
C VAL A 28 0.79 28.05 -7.09
N HIS A 29 -0.06 27.35 -6.33
CA HIS A 29 -1.41 27.01 -6.74
C HIS A 29 -2.41 28.03 -6.17
N ILE A 30 -3.16 28.67 -7.05
CA ILE A 30 -4.22 29.60 -6.66
C ILE A 30 -5.55 28.85 -6.60
N SER A 31 -6.22 28.92 -5.46
CA SER A 31 -7.59 28.42 -5.28
C SER A 31 -8.49 29.59 -4.94
N GLU A 32 -9.34 29.99 -5.89
CA GLU A 32 -10.29 31.07 -5.71
C GLU A 32 -11.63 30.49 -5.23
N GLY A 33 -11.98 30.83 -4.01
CA GLY A 33 -13.31 30.58 -3.44
C GLY A 33 -14.21 31.79 -3.51
N THR A 34 -15.50 31.64 -3.16
CA THR A 34 -16.47 32.74 -3.17
C THR A 34 -16.17 33.83 -2.13
N GLU A 35 -15.50 33.48 -1.04
CA GLU A 35 -15.21 34.38 0.08
C GLU A 35 -13.72 34.66 0.30
N VAL A 36 -12.86 33.71 -0.06
CA VAL A 36 -11.41 33.79 0.19
C VAL A 36 -10.61 33.21 -0.97
N THR A 37 -9.46 33.82 -1.25
CA THR A 37 -8.46 33.26 -2.17
C THR A 37 -7.33 32.65 -1.34
N ILE A 38 -6.94 31.43 -1.70
CA ILE A 38 -5.89 30.66 -1.04
C ILE A 38 -4.74 30.44 -2.01
N LEU A 39 -3.52 30.74 -1.57
CA LEU A 39 -2.29 30.41 -2.28
C LEU A 39 -1.65 29.17 -1.63
N GLY A 40 -1.61 28.07 -2.35
CA GLY A 40 -0.89 26.85 -1.98
C GLY A 40 0.56 26.92 -2.45
N LEU A 41 1.52 27.02 -1.51
CA LEU A 41 2.94 27.07 -1.82
C LEU A 41 3.54 25.68 -1.79
N VAL A 42 4.09 25.25 -2.91
CA VAL A 42 4.68 23.91 -3.11
C VAL A 42 6.19 24.09 -3.37
N GLY A 43 7.00 23.25 -2.76
CA GLY A 43 8.45 23.30 -2.83
C GLY A 43 9.10 23.43 -1.46
N ASP A 44 10.38 23.85 -1.41
CA ASP A 44 11.09 24.06 -0.15
C ASP A 44 10.64 25.36 0.52
N THR A 45 9.55 25.26 1.29
CA THR A 45 9.02 26.39 2.05
C THR A 45 9.78 26.68 3.36
N SER A 46 10.89 25.96 3.66
CA SER A 46 11.69 26.21 4.86
C SER A 46 12.35 27.60 4.84
N ARG A 47 12.62 28.12 3.65
CA ARG A 47 13.24 29.44 3.41
C ARG A 47 12.23 30.59 3.40
N VAL A 48 10.94 30.29 3.45
CA VAL A 48 9.91 31.35 3.48
C VAL A 48 9.80 31.91 4.88
N ASP A 49 10.06 33.19 5.01
CA ASP A 49 9.81 33.93 6.23
C ASP A 49 8.30 34.12 6.41
N ILE A 50 7.75 33.38 7.38
CA ILE A 50 6.31 33.36 7.66
C ILE A 50 5.85 34.73 8.19
N ASP A 51 6.68 35.37 9.01
CA ASP A 51 6.32 36.62 9.65
C ASP A 51 6.33 37.75 8.63
N LEU A 52 7.29 37.72 7.69
CA LEU A 52 7.29 38.63 6.54
C LEU A 52 6.03 38.41 5.67
N LEU A 53 5.70 37.13 5.34
CA LEU A 53 4.53 36.85 4.52
C LEU A 53 3.22 37.26 5.20
N LYS A 54 3.10 37.08 6.53
CA LYS A 54 1.98 37.56 7.33
C LYS A 54 1.87 39.06 7.43
N SER A 55 2.99 39.77 7.34
CA SER A 55 3.01 41.24 7.44
C SER A 55 2.51 41.93 6.17
N LEU A 56 2.34 41.20 5.06
CA LEU A 56 1.81 41.75 3.82
C LEU A 56 0.32 42.13 4.00
N GLU A 57 -0.04 43.33 3.55
CA GLU A 57 -1.37 43.91 3.75
C GLU A 57 -2.50 43.00 3.23
N MET A 58 -2.26 42.31 2.10
CA MET A 58 -3.24 41.43 1.47
C MET A 58 -3.36 40.04 2.13
N VAL A 59 -2.41 39.65 3.00
CA VAL A 59 -2.41 38.33 3.64
C VAL A 59 -3.20 38.37 4.95
N GLU A 60 -4.16 37.48 5.10
CA GLU A 60 -4.95 37.31 6.33
C GLU A 60 -4.24 36.38 7.32
N THR A 61 -3.81 35.22 6.82
CA THR A 61 -3.10 34.22 7.63
C THR A 61 -2.19 33.34 6.79
N VAL A 62 -1.12 32.86 7.41
CA VAL A 62 -0.20 31.88 6.82
C VAL A 62 -0.15 30.67 7.74
N LYS A 63 -0.38 29.49 7.19
CA LYS A 63 -0.28 28.22 7.91
C LYS A 63 0.72 27.31 7.21
N ARG A 64 1.69 26.80 7.94
CA ARG A 64 2.42 25.63 7.46
C ARG A 64 1.46 24.44 7.50
N VAL A 65 1.05 23.97 6.34
CA VAL A 65 0.40 22.67 6.22
C VAL A 65 1.54 21.66 6.20
N SER A 66 2.00 21.33 7.37
CA SER A 66 3.05 20.32 7.55
C SER A 66 2.41 18.96 7.77
N GLU A 67 1.79 18.40 6.74
CA GLU A 67 1.71 16.96 6.70
C GLU A 67 3.15 16.47 6.42
N PRO A 68 3.66 15.53 7.21
CA PRO A 68 5.08 15.14 7.12
C PRO A 68 5.41 14.34 5.86
N PHE A 69 4.38 13.86 5.11
CA PHE A 69 4.51 13.20 3.81
C PHE A 69 3.98 14.12 2.71
N LYS A 70 4.67 14.17 1.57
CA LYS A 70 4.36 15.05 0.43
C LYS A 70 3.98 14.27 -0.80
N GLN A 71 4.87 13.39 -1.29
CA GLN A 71 4.64 12.61 -2.50
C GLN A 71 3.47 11.64 -2.34
N ALA A 72 3.34 10.99 -1.19
CA ALA A 72 2.21 10.12 -0.86
C ALA A 72 0.91 10.89 -0.57
N ASN A 73 0.92 12.21 -0.51
CA ASN A 73 -0.23 13.02 -0.07
C ASN A 73 -1.18 13.31 -1.22
N ARG A 74 -2.47 13.03 -1.03
CA ARG A 74 -3.53 13.30 -2.01
C ARG A 74 -3.62 14.78 -2.41
N LYS A 75 -3.26 15.71 -1.54
CA LYS A 75 -3.26 17.15 -1.86
C LYS A 75 -2.24 17.52 -2.94
N PHE A 76 -1.11 16.80 -2.99
CA PHE A 76 -0.09 17.00 -4.02
C PHE A 76 -0.34 16.13 -5.26
N HIS A 77 -1.06 15.02 -5.11
CA HIS A 77 -1.42 14.13 -6.20
C HIS A 77 -2.92 13.79 -6.11
N PRO A 78 -3.82 14.67 -6.62
CA PRO A 78 -5.27 14.53 -6.44
C PRO A 78 -5.90 13.29 -7.11
N LYS A 79 -5.28 12.79 -8.19
CA LYS A 79 -5.75 11.61 -8.93
C LYS A 79 -5.24 10.33 -8.27
N ASP A 80 -6.09 9.31 -8.23
CA ASP A 80 -5.68 8.00 -7.75
C ASP A 80 -4.54 7.40 -8.58
N THR A 81 -3.60 6.77 -7.90
CA THR A 81 -2.54 6.01 -8.54
C THR A 81 -3.08 4.65 -8.99
N ILE A 82 -2.83 4.31 -10.23
CA ILE A 82 -3.09 2.98 -10.79
C ILE A 82 -1.76 2.29 -10.97
N ILE A 83 -1.60 1.12 -10.34
CA ILE A 83 -0.41 0.30 -10.48
C ILE A 83 -0.72 -0.86 -11.41
N GLU A 84 0.01 -0.93 -12.52
CA GLU A 84 -0.11 -1.98 -13.52
C GLU A 84 1.02 -3.01 -13.33
N VAL A 85 0.65 -4.30 -13.27
CA VAL A 85 1.58 -5.41 -13.11
C VAL A 85 1.12 -6.58 -13.98
N GLY A 86 1.81 -6.81 -15.08
CA GLY A 86 1.33 -7.76 -16.09
C GLY A 86 -0.09 -7.38 -16.55
N ASN A 87 -1.04 -8.27 -16.38
CA ASN A 87 -2.46 -8.04 -16.71
C ASN A 87 -3.28 -7.51 -15.52
N ALA A 88 -2.68 -7.36 -14.34
CA ALA A 88 -3.36 -6.87 -13.15
C ALA A 88 -3.26 -5.35 -13.03
N ARG A 89 -4.32 -4.73 -12.48
CA ARG A 89 -4.38 -3.32 -12.12
C ARG A 89 -4.88 -3.17 -10.70
N ILE A 90 -4.30 -2.22 -9.95
CA ILE A 90 -4.63 -1.96 -8.55
C ILE A 90 -4.81 -0.46 -8.35
N GLY A 91 -5.91 -0.03 -7.73
CA GLY A 91 -6.22 1.38 -7.49
C GLY A 91 -6.98 2.06 -8.63
N GLY A 92 -7.48 3.27 -8.40
CA GLY A 92 -8.21 4.04 -9.40
C GLY A 92 -9.48 3.36 -9.93
N GLY A 93 -10.19 2.63 -9.06
CA GLY A 93 -11.38 1.85 -9.41
C GLY A 93 -11.10 0.39 -9.80
N TYR A 94 -9.84 0.02 -10.05
CA TYR A 94 -9.46 -1.38 -10.29
C TYR A 94 -9.26 -2.12 -8.95
N PHE A 95 -9.63 -3.40 -8.95
CA PHE A 95 -9.59 -4.26 -7.77
C PHE A 95 -8.73 -5.50 -8.03
N ALA A 96 -7.71 -5.71 -7.20
CA ALA A 96 -6.83 -6.87 -7.31
C ALA A 96 -7.17 -7.96 -6.29
N VAL A 97 -7.18 -9.22 -6.74
CA VAL A 97 -7.27 -10.39 -5.87
C VAL A 97 -5.89 -11.06 -5.84
N ILE A 98 -5.22 -10.93 -4.70
CA ILE A 98 -3.87 -11.47 -4.47
C ILE A 98 -4.04 -12.74 -3.64
N ALA A 99 -3.68 -13.90 -4.19
CA ALA A 99 -3.89 -15.17 -3.52
C ALA A 99 -2.73 -16.15 -3.72
N GLY A 100 -2.52 -17.04 -2.77
CA GLY A 100 -1.50 -18.06 -2.81
C GLY A 100 -1.04 -18.48 -1.41
N PRO A 101 -0.07 -19.42 -1.29
CA PRO A 101 0.28 -19.98 0.01
C PRO A 101 1.06 -18.99 0.89
N CYS A 102 0.97 -19.13 2.20
CA CYS A 102 1.82 -18.37 3.13
C CYS A 102 3.28 -18.52 2.76
N SER A 103 3.70 -19.75 2.51
CA SER A 103 5.07 -20.16 2.23
C SER A 103 5.11 -21.07 1.00
N VAL A 104 6.12 -20.91 0.17
CA VAL A 104 6.46 -21.91 -0.83
C VAL A 104 7.12 -23.09 -0.11
N GLU A 105 6.59 -24.29 -0.31
CA GLU A 105 7.00 -25.51 0.41
C GLU A 105 7.49 -26.61 -0.51
N SER A 106 6.96 -26.71 -1.72
CA SER A 106 7.42 -27.59 -2.80
C SER A 106 6.95 -27.07 -4.16
N GLU A 107 7.47 -27.66 -5.23
CA GLU A 107 7.04 -27.36 -6.60
C GLU A 107 5.58 -27.78 -6.81
N GLU A 108 5.20 -28.98 -6.35
CA GLU A 108 3.84 -29.50 -6.47
C GLU A 108 2.84 -28.60 -5.75
N GLN A 109 3.17 -28.15 -4.52
CA GLN A 109 2.32 -27.27 -3.75
C GLN A 109 2.09 -25.94 -4.46
N ILE A 110 3.16 -25.26 -4.89
CA ILE A 110 3.02 -23.91 -5.46
C ILE A 110 2.32 -23.95 -6.82
N ILE A 111 2.59 -24.94 -7.67
CA ILE A 111 1.92 -25.10 -8.97
C ILE A 111 0.45 -25.43 -8.80
N ALA A 112 0.11 -26.36 -7.89
CA ALA A 112 -1.29 -26.72 -7.62
C ALA A 112 -2.10 -25.52 -7.10
N VAL A 113 -1.55 -24.79 -6.13
CA VAL A 113 -2.22 -23.60 -5.56
C VAL A 113 -2.32 -22.49 -6.60
N ALA A 114 -1.24 -22.21 -7.35
CA ALA A 114 -1.22 -21.16 -8.37
C ALA A 114 -2.28 -21.41 -9.46
N SER A 115 -2.40 -22.65 -9.93
CA SER A 115 -3.42 -23.03 -10.91
C SER A 115 -4.83 -22.83 -10.37
N ALA A 116 -5.11 -23.33 -9.17
CA ALA A 116 -6.42 -23.23 -8.55
C ALA A 116 -6.84 -21.78 -8.27
N VAL A 117 -5.92 -20.92 -7.77
CA VAL A 117 -6.24 -19.51 -7.52
C VAL A 117 -6.45 -18.73 -8.82
N LYS A 118 -5.69 -19.06 -9.88
CA LYS A 118 -5.89 -18.48 -11.22
C LYS A 118 -7.30 -18.81 -11.74
N GLU A 119 -7.69 -20.07 -11.72
CA GLU A 119 -9.02 -20.52 -12.18
C GLU A 119 -10.14 -19.83 -11.41
N SER A 120 -9.95 -19.59 -10.12
CA SER A 120 -10.90 -18.86 -9.26
C SER A 120 -10.83 -17.34 -9.42
N GLY A 121 -9.95 -16.80 -10.29
CA GLY A 121 -9.91 -15.39 -10.65
C GLY A 121 -8.97 -14.52 -9.80
N ALA A 122 -7.94 -15.10 -9.21
CA ALA A 122 -6.81 -14.32 -8.69
C ALA A 122 -6.11 -13.59 -9.84
N SER A 123 -5.72 -12.36 -9.58
CA SER A 123 -4.97 -11.52 -10.52
C SER A 123 -3.46 -11.53 -10.26
N ILE A 124 -3.05 -11.87 -9.06
CA ILE A 124 -1.65 -11.89 -8.61
C ILE A 124 -1.44 -13.10 -7.70
N LEU A 125 -0.37 -13.87 -7.94
CA LEU A 125 0.05 -14.97 -7.07
C LEU A 125 0.94 -14.41 -5.94
N ARG A 126 0.62 -14.77 -4.69
CA ARG A 126 1.51 -14.52 -3.56
C ARG A 126 2.15 -15.81 -3.07
N GLY A 127 3.35 -15.72 -2.55
CA GLY A 127 4.04 -16.81 -1.87
C GLY A 127 5.27 -16.31 -1.15
N GLY A 128 5.50 -16.77 0.09
CA GLY A 128 6.69 -16.41 0.85
C GLY A 128 7.87 -17.34 0.52
N ALA A 129 8.92 -16.82 -0.08
CA ALA A 129 10.19 -17.56 -0.25
C ALA A 129 11.07 -17.48 1.00
N PHE A 130 11.06 -16.33 1.66
CA PHE A 130 11.71 -16.06 2.95
C PHE A 130 10.67 -15.88 4.04
N LYS A 131 10.92 -16.39 5.25
CA LYS A 131 9.96 -16.33 6.36
C LYS A 131 10.59 -15.72 7.61
N PRO A 132 10.10 -14.54 8.07
CA PRO A 132 10.53 -13.97 9.34
C PRO A 132 9.88 -14.74 10.50
N ARG A 133 10.66 -15.54 11.21
CA ARG A 133 10.15 -16.35 12.32
C ARG A 133 10.67 -15.86 13.65
N THR A 134 9.79 -15.87 14.66
CA THR A 134 10.19 -15.54 16.04
C THR A 134 11.13 -16.62 16.61
N SER A 135 10.89 -17.87 16.25
CA SER A 135 11.78 -18.98 16.64
C SER A 135 12.78 -19.31 15.51
N PRO A 136 14.09 -19.41 15.82
CA PRO A 136 15.08 -19.80 14.83
C PRO A 136 14.96 -21.27 14.39
N TYR A 137 14.21 -22.08 15.13
CA TYR A 137 13.97 -23.50 14.83
C TYR A 137 12.73 -23.71 13.92
N ALA A 138 11.93 -22.68 13.68
CA ALA A 138 10.80 -22.76 12.77
C ALA A 138 11.28 -22.74 11.31
N PHE A 139 10.44 -23.21 10.39
CA PHE A 139 10.69 -23.17 8.95
C PHE A 139 11.00 -21.75 8.47
N GLN A 140 12.17 -21.54 7.89
CA GLN A 140 12.67 -20.22 7.49
C GLN A 140 12.32 -19.83 6.04
N GLY A 141 11.56 -20.68 5.33
CA GLY A 141 11.32 -20.58 3.89
C GLY A 141 12.38 -21.29 3.07
N MET A 142 12.07 -21.49 1.79
CA MET A 142 12.98 -22.13 0.83
C MET A 142 14.01 -21.16 0.24
N LYS A 143 13.97 -19.89 0.60
CA LYS A 143 14.92 -18.85 0.17
C LYS A 143 15.00 -18.77 -1.37
N ASP A 144 16.20 -18.83 -1.93
CA ASP A 144 16.49 -18.74 -3.36
C ASP A 144 15.68 -19.76 -4.16
N GLU A 145 15.60 -20.99 -3.66
CA GLU A 145 14.80 -22.06 -4.26
C GLU A 145 13.30 -21.70 -4.27
N GLY A 146 12.80 -21.06 -3.20
CA GLY A 146 11.43 -20.60 -3.14
C GLY A 146 11.12 -19.52 -4.19
N ILE A 147 12.07 -18.64 -4.49
CA ILE A 147 11.92 -17.67 -5.59
C ILE A 147 11.90 -18.39 -6.93
N ARG A 148 12.81 -19.33 -7.16
CA ARG A 148 12.83 -20.15 -8.39
C ARG A 148 11.49 -20.85 -8.62
N LEU A 149 10.93 -21.47 -7.60
CA LEU A 149 9.63 -22.16 -7.68
C LEU A 149 8.46 -21.20 -7.94
N LEU A 150 8.50 -19.98 -7.38
CA LEU A 150 7.52 -18.94 -7.70
C LEU A 150 7.60 -18.51 -9.18
N LEU A 151 8.80 -18.41 -9.74
CA LEU A 151 9.00 -18.10 -11.15
C LEU A 151 8.49 -19.22 -12.06
N GLU A 152 8.66 -20.50 -11.68
CA GLU A 152 8.05 -21.61 -12.40
C GLU A 152 6.50 -21.56 -12.36
N ALA A 153 5.93 -21.25 -11.19
CA ALA A 153 4.47 -21.05 -11.07
C ALA A 153 3.97 -19.85 -11.90
N LYS A 154 4.74 -18.77 -11.97
CA LYS A 154 4.47 -17.62 -12.86
C LYS A 154 4.46 -18.06 -14.33
N LYS A 155 5.44 -18.84 -14.78
CA LYS A 155 5.49 -19.38 -16.15
C LYS A 155 4.31 -20.27 -16.46
N ALA A 156 3.94 -21.16 -15.54
CA ALA A 156 2.86 -22.11 -15.71
C ALA A 156 1.48 -21.43 -15.77
N THR A 157 1.29 -20.35 -14.99
CA THR A 157 -0.02 -19.72 -14.84
C THR A 157 -0.16 -18.38 -15.58
N GLY A 158 0.94 -17.69 -15.84
CA GLY A 158 0.94 -16.32 -16.34
C GLY A 158 0.54 -15.26 -15.29
N LEU A 159 0.34 -15.66 -14.02
CA LEU A 159 0.08 -14.70 -12.94
C LEU A 159 1.36 -13.95 -12.57
N PRO A 160 1.34 -12.63 -12.48
CA PRO A 160 2.42 -11.89 -11.84
C PRO A 160 2.56 -12.32 -10.38
N ILE A 161 3.78 -12.22 -9.83
CA ILE A 161 4.10 -12.71 -8.49
C ILE A 161 4.45 -11.59 -7.52
N VAL A 162 4.04 -11.76 -6.26
CA VAL A 162 4.47 -10.94 -5.13
C VAL A 162 5.10 -11.81 -4.05
N THR A 163 6.30 -11.45 -3.59
CA THR A 163 7.00 -12.13 -2.50
C THR A 163 7.75 -11.15 -1.61
N GLU A 164 7.95 -11.53 -0.34
CA GLU A 164 8.53 -10.67 0.69
C GLU A 164 10.05 -10.67 0.63
N ILE A 165 10.64 -9.46 0.64
CA ILE A 165 12.08 -9.27 0.86
C ILE A 165 12.35 -9.11 2.35
N MET A 166 13.36 -9.81 2.85
CA MET A 166 13.77 -9.76 4.26
C MET A 166 15.02 -8.93 4.49
N ASN A 167 15.92 -8.92 3.52
CA ASN A 167 17.21 -8.25 3.60
C ASN A 167 17.58 -7.72 2.21
N ILE A 168 18.14 -6.52 2.18
CA ILE A 168 18.55 -5.88 0.94
C ILE A 168 19.65 -6.65 0.19
N SER A 169 20.49 -7.40 0.91
CA SER A 169 21.53 -8.25 0.30
C SER A 169 20.99 -9.35 -0.63
N THR A 170 19.68 -9.61 -0.59
CA THR A 170 19.01 -10.58 -1.47
C THR A 170 18.24 -9.92 -2.62
N LEU A 171 18.37 -8.61 -2.81
CA LEU A 171 17.60 -7.86 -3.83
C LEU A 171 17.83 -8.39 -5.25
N ASP A 172 19.04 -8.84 -5.56
CA ASP A 172 19.37 -9.39 -6.88
C ASP A 172 18.52 -10.60 -7.25
N LEU A 173 18.08 -11.41 -6.26
CA LEU A 173 17.18 -12.54 -6.48
C LEU A 173 15.78 -12.12 -6.94
N PHE A 174 15.41 -10.85 -6.73
CA PHE A 174 14.10 -10.30 -7.07
C PHE A 174 14.03 -9.71 -8.49
N ALA A 175 15.06 -9.90 -9.32
CA ALA A 175 15.12 -9.35 -10.67
C ALA A 175 13.88 -9.67 -11.50
N ASP A 176 13.36 -10.90 -11.45
CA ASP A 176 12.19 -11.37 -12.21
C ASP A 176 10.88 -11.40 -11.38
N VAL A 177 10.91 -10.96 -10.13
CA VAL A 177 9.74 -10.77 -9.27
C VAL A 177 9.01 -9.50 -9.69
N ASP A 178 7.68 -9.55 -9.78
CA ASP A 178 6.88 -8.43 -10.30
C ASP A 178 6.57 -7.39 -9.23
N ILE A 179 6.28 -7.82 -8.00
CA ILE A 179 5.99 -6.94 -6.87
C ILE A 179 6.85 -7.38 -5.68
N ILE A 180 7.58 -6.44 -5.09
CA ILE A 180 8.36 -6.72 -3.88
C ILE A 180 7.49 -6.36 -2.66
N GLN A 181 7.25 -7.33 -1.77
CA GLN A 181 6.55 -7.07 -0.52
C GLN A 181 7.54 -6.68 0.58
N VAL A 182 7.22 -5.60 1.29
CA VAL A 182 7.83 -5.25 2.57
C VAL A 182 6.91 -5.71 3.69
N GLY A 183 7.36 -6.67 4.49
CA GLY A 183 6.59 -7.23 5.59
C GLY A 183 6.38 -6.22 6.73
N ALA A 184 5.37 -6.48 7.56
CA ALA A 184 5.00 -5.59 8.67
C ALA A 184 6.14 -5.30 9.66
N ARG A 185 7.07 -6.25 9.85
CA ARG A 185 8.24 -6.07 10.72
C ARG A 185 9.31 -5.16 10.13
N ASN A 186 9.31 -4.98 8.80
CA ASN A 186 10.25 -4.15 8.05
C ASN A 186 9.64 -2.83 7.58
N MET A 187 8.38 -2.50 7.96
CA MET A 187 7.73 -1.26 7.56
C MET A 187 8.57 -0.01 7.89
N GLN A 188 9.29 -0.03 9.00
CA GLN A 188 10.16 1.07 9.44
C GLN A 188 11.65 0.76 9.27
N ASN A 189 12.01 -0.23 8.48
CA ASN A 189 13.39 -0.45 8.08
C ASN A 189 13.73 0.50 6.92
N PHE A 190 14.05 1.74 7.27
CA PHE A 190 14.23 2.82 6.31
C PHE A 190 15.38 2.56 5.32
N ASP A 191 16.39 1.78 5.69
CA ASP A 191 17.47 1.42 4.77
C ASP A 191 16.96 0.51 3.65
N ILE A 192 16.13 -0.49 3.97
CA ILE A 192 15.47 -1.31 2.93
C ILE A 192 14.54 -0.43 2.08
N LEU A 193 13.74 0.44 2.70
CA LEU A 193 12.79 1.30 1.98
C LEU A 193 13.48 2.20 0.96
N LYS A 194 14.61 2.83 1.33
CA LYS A 194 15.40 3.66 0.42
C LYS A 194 15.94 2.87 -0.76
N GLU A 195 16.51 1.68 -0.51
CA GLU A 195 17.04 0.86 -1.61
C GLU A 195 15.93 0.36 -2.54
N LEU A 196 14.77 -0.01 -2.01
CA LEU A 196 13.59 -0.36 -2.83
C LEU A 196 13.05 0.85 -3.60
N GLY A 197 13.18 2.04 -3.04
CA GLY A 197 12.83 3.30 -3.70
C GLY A 197 13.66 3.61 -4.95
N LYS A 198 14.86 3.03 -5.08
CA LYS A 198 15.72 3.16 -6.27
C LYS A 198 15.36 2.16 -7.38
N THR A 199 14.47 1.20 -7.09
CA THR A 199 13.99 0.24 -8.09
C THR A 199 12.77 0.80 -8.83
N ASP A 200 12.44 0.24 -9.98
CA ASP A 200 11.23 0.56 -10.74
C ASP A 200 10.07 -0.41 -10.46
N LYS A 201 10.27 -1.37 -9.54
CA LYS A 201 9.30 -2.40 -9.20
C LYS A 201 8.24 -1.88 -8.24
N PRO A 202 6.96 -2.26 -8.41
CA PRO A 202 5.93 -1.99 -7.43
C PRO A 202 6.28 -2.57 -6.06
N ILE A 203 6.05 -1.78 -5.01
CA ILE A 203 6.32 -2.17 -3.63
C ILE A 203 4.99 -2.31 -2.87
N LEU A 204 4.69 -3.51 -2.37
CA LEU A 204 3.57 -3.74 -1.48
C LEU A 204 4.05 -3.58 -0.03
N LEU A 205 3.66 -2.47 0.60
CA LEU A 205 4.09 -2.08 1.94
C LEU A 205 3.03 -2.47 2.97
N LYS A 206 3.31 -3.47 3.80
CA LYS A 206 2.42 -3.91 4.87
C LYS A 206 2.53 -3.02 6.10
N ARG A 207 1.38 -2.58 6.63
CA ARG A 207 1.30 -1.82 7.88
C ARG A 207 1.92 -2.62 9.02
N GLY A 208 2.74 -1.97 9.81
CA GLY A 208 3.35 -2.55 11.00
C GLY A 208 2.32 -2.85 12.09
N LEU A 209 2.70 -3.74 13.02
CA LEU A 209 1.79 -4.33 14.02
C LEU A 209 1.23 -3.33 15.03
N ALA A 210 1.90 -2.19 15.25
CA ALA A 210 1.51 -1.16 16.22
C ALA A 210 1.70 0.25 15.63
N ASN A 211 1.68 0.36 14.29
CA ASN A 211 1.97 1.61 13.61
C ASN A 211 0.70 2.37 13.26
N THR A 212 0.76 3.68 13.39
CA THR A 212 -0.29 4.60 12.95
C THR A 212 -0.34 4.67 11.42
N LEU A 213 -1.44 5.20 10.87
CA LEU A 213 -1.56 5.43 9.44
C LEU A 213 -0.55 6.48 8.95
N GLN A 214 -0.25 7.47 9.79
CA GLN A 214 0.78 8.47 9.47
C GLN A 214 2.17 7.83 9.33
N GLU A 215 2.55 6.90 10.22
CA GLU A 215 3.83 6.18 10.11
C GLU A 215 3.87 5.30 8.86
N LEU A 216 2.75 4.68 8.47
CA LEU A 216 2.65 3.93 7.21
C LEU A 216 2.88 4.85 6.00
N LEU A 217 2.25 6.03 5.97
CA LEU A 217 2.42 7.02 4.90
C LEU A 217 3.83 7.60 4.88
N MET A 218 4.47 7.80 6.04
CA MET A 218 5.88 8.20 6.12
C MET A 218 6.81 7.11 5.55
N SER A 219 6.51 5.85 5.79
CA SER A 219 7.27 4.74 5.21
C SER A 219 7.10 4.66 3.69
N ALA A 220 5.89 4.92 3.18
CA ALA A 220 5.66 5.07 1.74
C ALA A 220 6.44 6.27 1.16
N GLU A 221 6.46 7.40 1.87
CA GLU A 221 7.22 8.60 1.48
C GLU A 221 8.73 8.30 1.35
N TYR A 222 9.31 7.47 2.22
CA TYR A 222 10.71 7.05 2.11
C TYR A 222 11.00 6.33 0.79
N ILE A 223 10.10 5.43 0.35
CA ILE A 223 10.23 4.76 -0.93
C ILE A 223 10.10 5.77 -2.08
N MET A 224 9.09 6.63 -2.02
CA MET A 224 8.77 7.59 -3.08
C MET A 224 9.84 8.68 -3.21
N SER A 225 10.46 9.10 -2.11
CA SER A 225 11.51 10.12 -2.11
C SER A 225 12.79 9.70 -2.86
N GLU A 226 13.00 8.40 -3.03
CA GLU A 226 14.12 7.85 -3.82
C GLU A 226 13.74 7.65 -5.31
N GLY A 227 12.49 7.96 -5.71
CA GLY A 227 12.04 7.97 -7.11
C GLY A 227 10.97 6.93 -7.47
N ASN A 228 10.68 5.96 -6.61
CA ASN A 228 9.68 4.92 -6.89
C ASN A 228 8.29 5.32 -6.39
N SER A 229 7.42 5.74 -7.30
CA SER A 229 6.03 6.09 -7.00
C SER A 229 5.05 4.90 -6.98
N LYS A 230 5.52 3.68 -7.29
CA LYS A 230 4.67 2.49 -7.41
C LYS A 230 4.52 1.79 -6.06
N VAL A 231 3.83 2.43 -5.11
CA VAL A 231 3.62 1.89 -3.76
C VAL A 231 2.16 1.46 -3.57
N ILE A 232 1.95 0.25 -3.06
CA ILE A 232 0.66 -0.33 -2.67
C ILE A 232 0.66 -0.45 -1.16
N LEU A 233 -0.29 0.17 -0.48
CA LEU A 233 -0.45 0.05 0.95
C LEU A 233 -1.24 -1.22 1.30
N CYS A 234 -0.88 -1.91 2.38
CA CYS A 234 -1.58 -3.11 2.81
C CYS A 234 -1.93 -3.03 4.31
N GLU A 235 -3.22 -2.87 4.60
CA GLU A 235 -3.76 -3.07 5.94
C GLU A 235 -3.81 -4.57 6.25
N ARG A 236 -3.28 -4.98 7.43
CA ARG A 236 -3.16 -6.39 7.82
C ARG A 236 -3.44 -6.65 9.29
N GLY A 237 -4.11 -5.71 9.94
CA GLY A 237 -4.39 -5.75 11.37
C GLY A 237 -3.28 -5.18 12.23
N ILE A 238 -3.68 -4.65 13.36
CA ILE A 238 -2.82 -4.07 14.39
C ILE A 238 -3.01 -4.80 15.71
N ARG A 239 -2.00 -4.79 16.56
CA ARG A 239 -2.10 -5.29 17.93
C ARG A 239 -2.94 -4.34 18.76
N THR A 240 -3.93 -4.91 19.43
CA THR A 240 -4.76 -4.22 20.42
C THR A 240 -4.82 -5.04 21.70
N PHE A 241 -5.66 -4.65 22.63
CA PHE A 241 -5.93 -5.43 23.84
C PHE A 241 -6.74 -6.71 23.57
N GLU A 242 -7.40 -6.82 22.40
CA GLU A 242 -8.21 -7.98 22.04
C GLU A 242 -7.32 -9.15 21.61
N THR A 243 -7.62 -10.35 22.12
CA THR A 243 -6.84 -11.56 21.91
C THR A 243 -7.64 -12.69 21.22
N ALA A 244 -8.93 -12.47 20.92
CA ALA A 244 -9.77 -13.44 20.21
C ALA A 244 -9.32 -13.69 18.77
N THR A 245 -8.67 -12.69 18.17
CA THR A 245 -7.98 -12.78 16.87
C THR A 245 -6.49 -12.45 17.03
N ARG A 246 -5.68 -12.85 16.07
CA ARG A 246 -4.23 -12.59 16.08
C ARG A 246 -3.91 -11.10 16.11
N ASN A 247 -4.67 -10.30 15.35
CA ASN A 247 -4.66 -8.85 15.36
C ASN A 247 -6.07 -8.34 15.11
N THR A 248 -6.34 -7.09 15.45
CA THR A 248 -7.59 -6.40 15.10
C THR A 248 -7.46 -5.83 13.68
N LEU A 249 -8.31 -6.27 12.76
CA LEU A 249 -8.36 -5.71 11.41
C LEU A 249 -8.99 -4.31 11.47
N ASP A 250 -8.23 -3.30 11.06
CA ASP A 250 -8.66 -1.90 11.03
C ASP A 250 -9.25 -1.55 9.65
N LEU A 251 -10.52 -1.90 9.42
CA LEU A 251 -11.18 -1.56 8.16
C LEU A 251 -11.44 -0.06 8.00
N SER A 252 -11.51 0.69 9.09
CA SER A 252 -11.64 2.15 9.04
C SER A 252 -10.39 2.81 8.42
N ALA A 253 -9.25 2.14 8.44
CA ALA A 253 -8.04 2.59 7.77
C ALA A 253 -8.22 2.78 6.26
N VAL A 254 -9.07 1.99 5.60
CA VAL A 254 -9.27 2.06 4.14
C VAL A 254 -9.81 3.43 3.71
N PRO A 255 -10.99 3.89 4.15
CA PRO A 255 -11.50 5.20 3.75
C PRO A 255 -10.65 6.36 4.30
N VAL A 256 -10.00 6.22 5.46
CA VAL A 256 -9.08 7.23 5.99
C VAL A 256 -7.86 7.38 5.10
N LEU A 257 -7.24 6.27 4.67
CA LEU A 257 -6.10 6.31 3.75
C LEU A 257 -6.50 6.90 2.41
N HIS A 258 -7.65 6.55 1.84
CA HIS A 258 -8.12 7.15 0.58
C HIS A 258 -8.32 8.67 0.67
N ASN A 259 -8.65 9.20 1.85
CA ASN A 259 -8.72 10.66 2.06
C ASN A 259 -7.32 11.31 2.18
N LEU A 260 -6.33 10.59 2.69
CA LEU A 260 -4.99 11.10 2.95
C LEU A 260 -4.02 10.93 1.79
N THR A 261 -4.16 9.82 1.04
CA THR A 261 -3.22 9.43 -0.02
C THR A 261 -3.94 9.05 -1.31
N HIS A 262 -3.23 9.12 -2.41
CA HIS A 262 -3.64 8.65 -3.74
C HIS A 262 -3.20 7.20 -4.01
N LEU A 263 -2.46 6.59 -3.08
CA LEU A 263 -1.91 5.24 -3.23
C LEU A 263 -3.00 4.18 -3.02
N PRO A 264 -2.99 3.08 -3.79
CA PRO A 264 -3.96 2.00 -3.61
C PRO A 264 -3.80 1.29 -2.28
N VAL A 265 -4.93 0.85 -1.71
CA VAL A 265 -5.03 0.19 -0.40
C VAL A 265 -5.57 -1.21 -0.56
N VAL A 266 -4.76 -2.22 -0.23
CA VAL A 266 -5.11 -3.63 -0.18
C VAL A 266 -5.31 -4.07 1.26
N VAL A 267 -6.19 -5.03 1.50
CA VAL A 267 -6.45 -5.57 2.84
C VAL A 267 -6.10 -7.05 2.89
N ASP A 268 -5.39 -7.46 3.96
CA ASP A 268 -4.98 -8.84 4.23
C ASP A 268 -5.73 -9.39 5.46
N PRO A 269 -6.90 -10.03 5.27
CA PRO A 269 -7.69 -10.60 6.36
C PRO A 269 -7.03 -11.84 6.98
N SER A 270 -6.23 -12.60 6.23
CA SER A 270 -5.57 -13.81 6.72
C SER A 270 -4.60 -13.49 7.85
N HIS A 271 -3.67 -12.55 7.64
CA HIS A 271 -2.72 -12.15 8.67
C HIS A 271 -3.35 -11.28 9.77
N ALA A 272 -4.46 -10.62 9.49
CA ALA A 272 -5.18 -9.86 10.50
C ALA A 272 -5.82 -10.80 11.53
N THR A 273 -6.70 -11.68 11.10
CA THR A 273 -7.48 -12.52 12.00
C THR A 273 -6.69 -13.72 12.54
N GLY A 274 -5.82 -14.30 11.71
CA GLY A 274 -5.08 -15.53 12.07
C GLY A 274 -5.96 -16.79 12.11
N LYS A 275 -7.19 -16.73 11.55
CA LYS A 275 -8.20 -17.78 11.57
C LYS A 275 -8.87 -17.93 10.21
N ALA A 276 -8.89 -19.14 9.66
CA ALA A 276 -9.40 -19.41 8.32
C ALA A 276 -10.90 -19.09 8.18
N ASP A 277 -11.71 -19.37 9.22
CA ASP A 277 -13.15 -19.11 9.26
C ASP A 277 -13.51 -17.61 9.23
N LEU A 278 -12.59 -16.74 9.62
CA LEU A 278 -12.78 -15.28 9.59
C LEU A 278 -12.29 -14.62 8.31
N VAL A 279 -11.56 -15.34 7.45
CA VAL A 279 -11.02 -14.75 6.20
C VAL A 279 -12.15 -14.29 5.28
N ALA A 280 -13.16 -15.11 5.06
CA ALA A 280 -14.27 -14.81 4.16
C ALA A 280 -15.05 -13.55 4.60
N PRO A 281 -15.63 -13.48 5.83
CA PRO A 281 -16.38 -12.30 6.26
C PRO A 281 -15.52 -11.02 6.24
N MET A 282 -14.24 -11.10 6.57
CA MET A 282 -13.36 -9.93 6.56
C MET A 282 -12.95 -9.52 5.15
N ALA A 283 -12.79 -10.44 4.20
CA ALA A 283 -12.59 -10.12 2.79
C ALA A 283 -13.80 -9.38 2.19
N TYR A 284 -15.01 -9.81 2.52
CA TYR A 284 -16.24 -9.14 2.09
C TYR A 284 -16.35 -7.73 2.68
N ALA A 285 -16.10 -7.59 3.97
CA ALA A 285 -16.14 -6.31 4.66
C ALA A 285 -15.07 -5.35 4.14
N ALA A 286 -13.87 -5.83 3.86
CA ALA A 286 -12.80 -5.04 3.25
C ALA A 286 -13.19 -4.53 1.86
N THR A 287 -13.79 -5.37 1.04
CA THR A 287 -14.30 -5.00 -0.27
C THR A 287 -15.39 -3.93 -0.16
N ALA A 288 -16.34 -4.11 0.78
CA ALA A 288 -17.42 -3.15 1.04
C ALA A 288 -16.90 -1.83 1.62
N ALA A 289 -15.78 -1.85 2.37
CA ALA A 289 -15.12 -0.64 2.87
C ALA A 289 -14.38 0.17 1.78
N GLY A 290 -14.34 -0.34 0.55
CA GLY A 290 -13.74 0.34 -0.60
C GLY A 290 -12.27 0.03 -0.84
N ALA A 291 -11.74 -1.08 -0.30
CA ALA A 291 -10.38 -1.51 -0.61
C ALA A 291 -10.14 -1.67 -2.12
N ASP A 292 -8.92 -1.42 -2.59
CA ASP A 292 -8.48 -1.63 -3.98
C ASP A 292 -8.05 -3.07 -4.26
N GLY A 293 -8.12 -3.93 -3.25
CA GLY A 293 -7.84 -5.35 -3.39
C GLY A 293 -7.83 -6.08 -2.06
N ILE A 294 -7.79 -7.40 -2.15
CA ILE A 294 -7.61 -8.30 -1.00
C ILE A 294 -6.38 -9.19 -1.22
N MET A 295 -5.74 -9.56 -0.11
CA MET A 295 -4.65 -10.53 -0.09
C MET A 295 -5.05 -11.71 0.82
N VAL A 296 -5.08 -12.93 0.27
CA VAL A 296 -5.59 -14.12 0.97
C VAL A 296 -4.58 -15.26 0.92
N GLU A 297 -4.39 -15.95 2.04
CA GLU A 297 -3.57 -17.16 2.10
C GLU A 297 -4.40 -18.40 1.73
N VAL A 298 -3.96 -19.07 0.66
CA VAL A 298 -4.59 -20.28 0.12
C VAL A 298 -3.57 -21.41 0.14
N HIS A 299 -3.96 -22.56 0.67
CA HIS A 299 -3.12 -23.75 0.73
C HIS A 299 -3.92 -24.99 0.32
N ASN A 300 -3.32 -25.90 -0.43
CA ASN A 300 -3.97 -27.14 -0.87
C ASN A 300 -4.21 -28.13 0.28
N ASP A 301 -3.40 -28.05 1.33
CA ASP A 301 -3.52 -28.86 2.56
C ASP A 301 -3.16 -28.03 3.80
N PRO A 302 -4.05 -27.15 4.30
CA PRO A 302 -3.76 -26.25 5.43
C PRO A 302 -3.38 -26.97 6.72
N ALA A 303 -3.84 -28.21 6.91
CA ALA A 303 -3.56 -28.97 8.12
C ALA A 303 -2.09 -29.38 8.25
N HIS A 304 -1.40 -29.57 7.12
CA HIS A 304 0.02 -29.95 7.06
C HIS A 304 0.93 -28.81 6.59
N ALA A 305 0.42 -27.59 6.49
CA ALA A 305 1.21 -26.43 6.07
C ALA A 305 2.37 -26.19 7.04
N LEU A 306 3.58 -25.94 6.50
CA LEU A 306 4.78 -25.63 7.29
C LEU A 306 4.70 -24.24 7.95
N CYS A 307 3.80 -23.37 7.46
CA CYS A 307 3.63 -22.01 7.94
C CYS A 307 2.17 -21.56 7.89
N ASP A 308 1.68 -21.00 8.99
CA ASP A 308 0.40 -20.29 9.13
C ASP A 308 -0.84 -21.06 8.58
N GLY A 309 -0.86 -22.40 8.73
CA GLY A 309 -1.97 -23.25 8.27
C GLY A 309 -3.34 -22.88 8.90
N ALA A 310 -3.34 -22.43 10.15
CA ALA A 310 -4.56 -22.06 10.87
C ALA A 310 -5.35 -20.89 10.22
N GLN A 311 -4.70 -20.04 9.45
CA GLN A 311 -5.30 -18.91 8.76
C GLN A 311 -5.44 -19.13 7.24
N SER A 312 -4.85 -20.22 6.72
CA SER A 312 -4.92 -20.58 5.31
C SER A 312 -6.26 -21.23 4.98
N ILE A 313 -6.88 -20.77 3.89
CA ILE A 313 -8.10 -21.39 3.36
C ILE A 313 -7.77 -22.37 2.24
N THR A 314 -8.69 -23.27 1.92
CA THR A 314 -8.57 -24.20 0.80
C THR A 314 -8.93 -23.53 -0.54
N PRO A 315 -8.50 -24.08 -1.70
CA PRO A 315 -8.89 -23.57 -3.01
C PRO A 315 -10.41 -23.48 -3.23
N PRO A 316 -11.26 -24.44 -2.82
CA PRO A 316 -12.72 -24.29 -2.92
C PRO A 316 -13.28 -23.13 -2.09
N GLN A 317 -12.75 -22.90 -0.88
CA GLN A 317 -13.15 -21.77 -0.05
C GLN A 317 -12.74 -20.44 -0.71
N PHE A 318 -11.56 -20.40 -1.33
CA PHE A 318 -11.11 -19.24 -2.07
C PHE A 318 -11.99 -18.93 -3.29
N ASP A 319 -12.42 -19.94 -4.05
CA ASP A 319 -13.34 -19.75 -5.17
C ASP A 319 -14.64 -19.08 -4.73
N GLU A 320 -15.24 -19.54 -3.63
CA GLU A 320 -16.44 -18.92 -3.06
C GLU A 320 -16.19 -17.44 -2.68
N ILE A 321 -15.06 -17.16 -2.01
CA ILE A 321 -14.68 -15.79 -1.63
C ILE A 321 -14.53 -14.91 -2.86
N SER A 322 -13.76 -15.35 -3.85
CA SER A 322 -13.50 -14.59 -5.08
C SER A 322 -14.78 -14.26 -5.84
N ARG A 323 -15.73 -15.22 -5.92
CA ARG A 323 -17.03 -14.99 -6.55
C ARG A 323 -17.86 -13.95 -5.79
N LYS A 324 -17.95 -14.06 -4.46
CA LYS A 324 -18.72 -13.12 -3.63
C LYS A 324 -18.11 -11.72 -3.62
N VAL A 325 -16.79 -11.61 -3.58
CA VAL A 325 -16.08 -10.33 -3.68
C VAL A 325 -16.42 -9.61 -4.99
N ARG A 326 -16.47 -10.32 -6.12
CA ARG A 326 -16.90 -9.75 -7.41
C ARG A 326 -18.33 -9.22 -7.36
N GLN A 327 -19.27 -10.00 -6.80
CA GLN A 327 -20.66 -9.57 -6.63
C GLN A 327 -20.78 -8.30 -5.76
N ILE A 328 -20.04 -8.22 -4.64
CA ILE A 328 -20.02 -7.01 -3.80
C ILE A 328 -19.49 -5.82 -4.60
N ARG A 329 -18.43 -6.01 -5.38
CA ARG A 329 -17.90 -4.95 -6.24
C ARG A 329 -18.92 -4.44 -7.26
N GLU A 330 -19.67 -5.31 -7.91
CA GLU A 330 -20.72 -4.93 -8.87
C GLU A 330 -21.82 -4.05 -8.25
N VAL A 331 -22.06 -4.19 -6.94
CA VAL A 331 -23.06 -3.36 -6.24
C VAL A 331 -22.50 -1.99 -5.84
N LEU A 332 -21.17 -1.85 -5.72
CA LEU A 332 -20.52 -0.63 -5.26
C LEU A 332 -20.09 0.32 -6.41
N VAL A 333 -20.07 -0.16 -7.62
CA VAL A 333 -19.71 0.58 -8.85
C VAL A 333 -21.01 0.88 -9.67
#